data_887a6dba83f67c9e997571d53049050b
#
_entry.id   887a6dba83f67c9e997571d53049050b
#
_cell.length_a   1.000
_cell.length_b   1.000
_cell.length_c   1.000
_cell.angle_alpha   90.00
_cell.angle_beta   90.00
_cell.angle_gamma   90.00
#
_symmetry.space_group_name_H-M   'P 1'
#
loop_
_entity.id
_entity.type
_entity.pdbx_description
1 polymer ?
#
loop_
_entity_poly.entity_id
_entity_poly.type
_entity_poly.pdbx_seq_one_letter_code
_entity_poly.pdbx_strand_id
1 'polypeptide(L)'
;MLSISIQYKGYKRGGFMEYWKGKALDKLKDFPRQAAAIDRLGEELQRLELEATSVKTARIDAAPVRGSTASAREDRLLSNLVRREEMQRMQERARLACSIVQTGLQALEDDERHLLEAMYIHTTAGRAERLAEELGLADSRSVYKRTENALHRFTIALYGATES
;
A
#
# COMPACT_ATOMS: atom_id res chain seq x y z
N MET A 1 15.20 -15.71 29.93
CA MET A 1 15.82 -14.63 29.11
C MET A 1 16.62 -15.29 27.99
N LEU A 2 16.06 -15.42 26.82
CA LEU A 2 16.77 -15.90 25.64
C LEU A 2 17.15 -14.70 24.79
N SER A 3 18.41 -14.27 24.88
CA SER A 3 19.01 -13.29 23.97
C SER A 3 19.12 -13.91 22.59
N ILE A 4 18.25 -13.50 21.68
CA ILE A 4 18.39 -13.81 20.26
C ILE A 4 19.46 -12.84 19.73
N SER A 5 20.71 -13.28 19.76
CA SER A 5 21.81 -12.63 19.05
C SER A 5 21.67 -12.95 17.56
N ILE A 6 20.99 -12.08 16.82
CA ILE A 6 20.98 -12.15 15.35
C ILE A 6 22.36 -11.66 14.90
N GLN A 7 23.25 -12.60 14.55
CA GLN A 7 24.53 -12.28 13.94
C GLN A 7 24.31 -11.76 12.51
N TYR A 8 24.26 -10.45 12.34
CA TYR A 8 24.38 -9.81 11.04
C TYR A 8 25.84 -9.85 10.59
N LYS A 9 26.20 -10.92 9.87
CA LYS A 9 27.50 -11.05 9.22
C LYS A 9 27.59 -10.04 8.06
N GLY A 10 28.42 -8.99 8.21
CA GLY A 10 29.11 -8.39 7.08
C GLY A 10 28.54 -7.12 6.45
N TYR A 11 27.72 -6.31 7.12
CA TYR A 11 27.35 -4.99 6.58
C TYR A 11 28.33 -3.90 7.06
N LYS A 12 29.04 -3.29 6.11
CA LYS A 12 29.78 -2.02 6.34
C LYS A 12 28.78 -0.97 6.86
N ARG A 13 29.19 -0.08 7.77
CA ARG A 13 28.33 0.92 8.45
C ARG A 13 27.42 1.75 7.52
N GLY A 14 27.77 1.95 6.23
CA GLY A 14 26.91 2.55 5.22
C GLY A 14 25.84 1.61 4.64
N GLY A 15 25.99 0.28 4.76
CA GLY A 15 25.10 -0.70 4.16
C GLY A 15 23.76 -0.89 4.89
N PHE A 16 23.70 -0.58 6.19
CA PHE A 16 22.47 -0.76 6.97
C PHE A 16 21.40 0.29 6.60
N MET A 17 21.77 1.57 6.60
CA MET A 17 20.86 2.64 6.23
C MET A 17 20.44 2.54 4.75
N GLU A 18 21.35 2.20 3.85
CA GLU A 18 21.03 1.98 2.43
C GLU A 18 20.01 0.84 2.22
N TYR A 19 20.10 -0.23 2.99
CA TYR A 19 19.09 -1.29 2.96
C TYR A 19 17.70 -0.77 3.35
N TRP A 20 17.59 0.00 4.45
CA TRP A 20 16.32 0.54 4.92
C TRP A 20 15.76 1.64 4.02
N LYS A 21 16.63 2.46 3.42
CA LYS A 21 16.23 3.41 2.36
C LYS A 21 15.65 2.69 1.15
N GLY A 22 16.25 1.60 0.72
CA GLY A 22 15.70 0.75 -0.34
C GLY A 22 14.30 0.26 0.00
N LYS A 23 14.09 -0.23 1.22
CA LYS A 23 12.77 -0.67 1.70
C LYS A 23 11.75 0.47 1.81
N ALA A 24 12.16 1.64 2.24
CA ALA A 24 11.32 2.84 2.29
C ALA A 24 10.91 3.28 0.88
N LEU A 25 11.86 3.29 -0.06
CA LEU A 25 11.63 3.61 -1.45
C LEU A 25 10.66 2.64 -2.14
N ASP A 26 10.80 1.34 -1.87
CA ASP A 26 9.88 0.32 -2.38
C ASP A 26 8.45 0.58 -1.91
N LYS A 27 8.26 0.98 -0.64
CA LYS A 27 6.93 1.34 -0.10
C LYS A 27 6.34 2.58 -0.79
N LEU A 28 7.15 3.62 -1.04
CA LEU A 28 6.70 4.81 -1.77
C LEU A 28 6.26 4.48 -3.20
N LYS A 29 7.06 3.70 -3.92
CA LYS A 29 6.76 3.28 -5.30
C LYS A 29 5.55 2.35 -5.38
N ASP A 30 5.31 1.53 -4.36
CA ASP A 30 4.20 0.61 -4.29
C ASP A 30 2.88 1.28 -3.87
N PHE A 31 2.95 2.44 -3.23
CA PHE A 31 1.80 3.16 -2.69
C PHE A 31 0.66 3.38 -3.72
N PRO A 32 0.89 3.87 -4.95
CA PRO A 32 -0.17 4.07 -5.93
C PRO A 32 -0.87 2.76 -6.31
N ARG A 33 -0.13 1.66 -6.39
CA ARG A 33 -0.66 0.32 -6.67
C ARG A 33 -1.55 -0.17 -5.53
N GLN A 34 -1.13 0.02 -4.28
CA GLN A 34 -1.90 -0.35 -3.10
C GLN A 34 -3.19 0.50 -2.99
N ALA A 35 -3.10 1.80 -3.24
CA ALA A 35 -4.25 2.68 -3.25
C ALA A 35 -5.29 2.25 -4.30
N ALA A 36 -4.86 1.99 -5.54
CA ALA A 36 -5.72 1.49 -6.59
C ALA A 36 -6.31 0.09 -6.29
N ALA A 37 -5.60 -0.74 -5.53
CA ALA A 37 -6.11 -2.04 -5.11
C ALA A 37 -7.25 -1.92 -4.10
N ILE A 38 -7.21 -0.94 -3.19
CA ILE A 38 -8.27 -0.68 -2.22
C ILE A 38 -9.60 -0.41 -2.94
N ASP A 39 -9.58 0.44 -3.96
CA ASP A 39 -10.77 0.82 -4.73
C ASP A 39 -11.33 -0.38 -5.49
N ARG A 40 -10.48 -1.09 -6.26
CA ARG A 40 -10.90 -2.27 -7.03
C ARG A 40 -11.45 -3.39 -6.16
N LEU A 41 -10.83 -3.66 -5.02
CA LEU A 41 -11.32 -4.66 -4.08
C LEU A 41 -12.64 -4.22 -3.42
N GLY A 42 -12.83 -2.91 -3.19
CA GLY A 42 -14.09 -2.34 -2.71
C GLY A 42 -15.23 -2.56 -3.70
N GLU A 43 -15.01 -2.28 -4.99
CA GLU A 43 -15.99 -2.51 -6.06
C GLU A 43 -16.35 -3.99 -6.18
N GLU A 44 -15.37 -4.89 -6.13
CA GLU A 44 -15.61 -6.33 -6.21
C GLU A 44 -16.37 -6.86 -4.98
N LEU A 45 -16.08 -6.35 -3.78
CA LEU A 45 -16.84 -6.68 -2.58
C LEU A 45 -18.30 -6.28 -2.69
N GLN A 46 -18.58 -5.07 -3.20
CA GLN A 46 -19.95 -4.62 -3.46
C GLN A 46 -20.66 -5.52 -4.47
N ARG A 47 -20.00 -5.92 -5.54
CA ARG A 47 -20.55 -6.83 -6.53
C ARG A 47 -20.91 -8.19 -5.93
N LEU A 48 -20.02 -8.79 -5.15
CA LEU A 48 -20.27 -10.06 -4.45
C LEU A 48 -21.42 -9.96 -3.43
N GLU A 49 -21.59 -8.82 -2.81
CA GLU A 49 -22.67 -8.55 -1.87
C GLU A 49 -24.03 -8.49 -2.56
N LEU A 50 -24.10 -7.82 -3.72
CA LEU A 50 -25.29 -7.78 -4.57
C LEU A 50 -25.64 -9.18 -5.11
N GLU A 51 -24.66 -9.98 -5.54
CA GLU A 51 -24.86 -11.38 -5.95
C GLU A 51 -25.49 -12.21 -4.82
N ALA A 52 -24.92 -12.11 -3.61
CA ALA A 52 -25.44 -12.83 -2.44
C ALA A 52 -26.88 -12.42 -2.10
N THR A 53 -27.20 -11.14 -2.25
CA THR A 53 -28.55 -10.60 -2.00
C THR A 53 -29.53 -11.10 -3.06
N SER A 54 -29.18 -11.11 -4.35
CA SER A 54 -30.03 -11.59 -5.44
C SER A 54 -30.34 -13.09 -5.30
N VAL A 55 -29.36 -13.89 -4.90
CA VAL A 55 -29.58 -15.33 -4.61
C VAL A 55 -30.55 -15.54 -3.43
N LYS A 56 -30.52 -14.66 -2.41
CA LYS A 56 -31.45 -14.70 -1.29
C LYS A 56 -32.87 -14.31 -1.71
N THR A 57 -33.03 -13.29 -2.55
CA THR A 57 -34.34 -12.77 -3.00
C THR A 57 -35.04 -13.77 -3.91
N ALA A 58 -34.32 -14.42 -4.81
CA ALA A 58 -34.86 -15.49 -5.68
C ALA A 58 -35.42 -16.70 -4.89
N ARG A 59 -35.13 -16.81 -3.58
CA ARG A 59 -35.65 -17.83 -2.69
C ARG A 59 -37.10 -17.59 -2.27
N ILE A 60 -37.58 -16.34 -2.35
CA ILE A 60 -38.93 -15.96 -1.89
C ILE A 60 -39.98 -16.26 -2.95
N ASP A 61 -39.65 -16.20 -4.24
CA ASP A 61 -40.56 -16.33 -5.37
C ASP A 61 -40.58 -17.71 -6.05
N ALA A 62 -39.69 -18.64 -5.67
CA ALA A 62 -39.56 -19.92 -6.33
C ALA A 62 -40.34 -21.02 -5.54
N ALA A 63 -41.27 -21.69 -6.24
CA ALA A 63 -41.89 -22.92 -5.73
C ALA A 63 -40.82 -23.98 -5.37
N PRO A 64 -41.03 -24.83 -4.36
CA PRO A 64 -40.05 -25.79 -3.89
C PRO A 64 -39.80 -26.87 -4.95
N VAL A 65 -38.73 -26.75 -5.67
CA VAL A 65 -38.22 -27.80 -6.56
C VAL A 65 -37.42 -28.80 -5.73
N ARG A 66 -37.87 -30.02 -5.71
CA ARG A 66 -37.23 -31.14 -4.98
C ARG A 66 -35.86 -31.44 -5.60
N GLY A 67 -34.78 -31.49 -4.78
CA GLY A 67 -33.50 -32.11 -5.12
C GLY A 67 -32.34 -31.11 -5.25
N SER A 68 -31.34 -31.41 -6.06
CA SER A 68 -29.98 -30.89 -6.18
C SER A 68 -29.78 -29.34 -6.23
N THR A 69 -30.84 -28.58 -6.43
CA THR A 69 -30.76 -27.09 -6.54
C THR A 69 -30.53 -26.40 -5.19
N ALA A 70 -30.95 -27.00 -4.05
CA ALA A 70 -30.74 -26.41 -2.73
C ALA A 70 -29.25 -26.46 -2.35
N SER A 71 -28.62 -27.63 -2.51
CA SER A 71 -27.18 -27.82 -2.24
C SER A 71 -26.32 -26.92 -3.13
N ALA A 72 -26.61 -26.83 -4.42
CA ALA A 72 -25.87 -25.96 -5.32
C ALA A 72 -25.99 -24.46 -4.98
N ARG A 73 -27.10 -24.02 -4.41
CA ARG A 73 -27.27 -22.65 -3.90
C ARG A 73 -26.48 -22.42 -2.63
N GLU A 74 -26.48 -23.35 -1.71
CA GLU A 74 -25.71 -23.29 -0.48
C GLU A 74 -24.21 -23.23 -0.79
N ASP A 75 -23.73 -24.05 -1.72
CA ASP A 75 -22.35 -24.04 -2.17
C ASP A 75 -21.94 -22.69 -2.81
N ARG A 76 -22.84 -22.09 -3.60
CA ARG A 76 -22.59 -20.75 -4.17
C ARG A 76 -22.53 -19.65 -3.09
N LEU A 77 -23.43 -19.69 -2.12
CA LEU A 77 -23.41 -18.73 -1.01
C LEU A 77 -22.16 -18.90 -0.16
N LEU A 78 -21.76 -20.12 0.12
CA LEU A 78 -20.53 -20.41 0.86
C LEU A 78 -19.29 -19.94 0.09
N SER A 79 -19.21 -20.24 -1.21
CA SER A 79 -18.10 -19.76 -2.06
C SER A 79 -18.05 -18.24 -2.13
N ASN A 80 -19.20 -17.57 -2.22
CA ASN A 80 -19.28 -16.11 -2.19
C ASN A 80 -18.78 -15.55 -0.85
N LEU A 81 -19.18 -16.18 0.26
CA LEU A 81 -18.73 -15.76 1.60
C LEU A 81 -17.20 -15.87 1.74
N VAL A 82 -16.63 -17.02 1.38
CA VAL A 82 -15.17 -17.25 1.46
C VAL A 82 -14.43 -16.23 0.60
N ARG A 83 -14.90 -15.99 -0.63
CA ARG A 83 -14.28 -15.01 -1.53
C ARG A 83 -14.34 -13.58 -0.98
N ARG A 84 -15.45 -13.19 -0.35
CA ARG A 84 -15.58 -11.89 0.30
C ARG A 84 -14.60 -11.74 1.47
N GLU A 85 -14.47 -12.75 2.30
CA GLU A 85 -13.50 -12.72 3.42
C GLU A 85 -12.05 -12.57 2.94
N GLU A 86 -11.68 -13.30 1.88
CA GLU A 86 -10.34 -13.16 1.29
C GLU A 86 -10.09 -11.76 0.75
N MET A 87 -11.06 -11.19 0.02
CA MET A 87 -10.94 -9.84 -0.52
C MET A 87 -10.91 -8.76 0.57
N GLN A 88 -11.68 -8.92 1.63
CA GLN A 88 -11.61 -8.03 2.80
C GLN A 88 -10.22 -8.04 3.42
N ARG A 89 -9.63 -9.22 3.64
CA ARG A 89 -8.25 -9.33 4.17
C ARG A 89 -7.21 -8.69 3.24
N MET A 90 -7.38 -8.86 1.92
CA MET A 90 -6.51 -8.21 0.94
C MET A 90 -6.65 -6.68 0.98
N GLN A 91 -7.88 -6.17 1.07
CA GLN A 91 -8.15 -4.74 1.17
C GLN A 91 -7.57 -4.13 2.46
N GLU A 92 -7.72 -4.82 3.59
CA GLU A 92 -7.13 -4.40 4.87
C GLU A 92 -5.61 -4.33 4.82
N ARG A 93 -4.95 -5.31 4.19
CA ARG A 93 -3.49 -5.29 3.97
C ARG A 93 -3.07 -4.09 3.12
N ALA A 94 -3.80 -3.81 2.05
CA ALA A 94 -3.52 -2.66 1.20
C ALA A 94 -3.72 -1.33 1.95
N ARG A 95 -4.78 -1.21 2.75
CA ARG A 95 -5.04 -0.04 3.61
C ARG A 95 -3.92 0.16 4.64
N LEU A 96 -3.48 -0.92 5.29
CA LEU A 96 -2.37 -0.86 6.24
C LEU A 96 -1.08 -0.39 5.55
N ALA A 97 -0.76 -0.93 4.36
CA ALA A 97 0.41 -0.53 3.60
C ALA A 97 0.36 0.97 3.24
N CYS A 98 -0.80 1.48 2.80
CA CYS A 98 -0.99 2.90 2.53
C CYS A 98 -0.89 3.76 3.80
N SER A 99 -1.49 3.33 4.90
CA SER A 99 -1.44 4.04 6.18
C SER A 99 -0.01 4.21 6.71
N ILE A 100 0.82 3.19 6.59
CA ILE A 100 2.24 3.25 6.98
C ILE A 100 2.97 4.35 6.19
N VAL A 101 2.80 4.39 4.87
CA VAL A 101 3.42 5.41 4.02
C VAL A 101 2.89 6.81 4.36
N GLN A 102 1.58 6.96 4.50
CA GLN A 102 0.97 8.25 4.85
C GLN A 102 1.46 8.78 6.20
N THR A 103 1.55 7.93 7.21
CA THR A 103 2.08 8.30 8.54
C THR A 103 3.54 8.74 8.44
N GLY A 104 4.36 8.03 7.67
CA GLY A 104 5.75 8.41 7.44
C GLY A 104 5.89 9.75 6.70
N LEU A 105 5.05 10.00 5.70
CA LEU A 105 5.04 11.26 4.97
C LEU A 105 4.55 12.44 5.85
N GLN A 106 3.59 12.21 6.73
CA GLN A 106 3.09 13.23 7.67
C GLN A 106 4.13 13.66 8.70
N ALA A 107 5.14 12.84 8.96
CA ALA A 107 6.25 13.17 9.86
C ALA A 107 7.31 14.09 9.22
N LEU A 108 7.19 14.37 7.93
CA LEU A 108 8.11 15.22 7.16
C LEU A 108 7.60 16.67 7.08
N GLU A 109 8.54 17.60 6.81
CA GLU A 109 8.21 18.94 6.38
C GLU A 109 7.43 18.93 5.05
N ASP A 110 6.61 19.95 4.80
CA ASP A 110 5.75 20.02 3.61
C ASP A 110 6.55 19.93 2.30
N ASP A 111 7.68 20.63 2.19
CA ASP A 111 8.55 20.57 1.02
C ASP A 111 9.15 19.19 0.79
N GLU A 112 9.54 18.50 1.86
CA GLU A 112 10.12 17.15 1.79
C GLU A 112 9.06 16.12 1.38
N ARG A 113 7.86 16.24 1.94
CA ARG A 113 6.71 15.43 1.56
C ARG A 113 6.39 15.62 0.09
N HIS A 114 6.25 16.87 -0.36
CA HIS A 114 5.99 17.21 -1.75
C HIS A 114 7.03 16.62 -2.70
N LEU A 115 8.32 16.72 -2.35
CA LEU A 115 9.41 16.11 -3.12
C LEU A 115 9.24 14.61 -3.29
N LEU A 116 8.98 13.87 -2.20
CA LEU A 116 8.81 12.41 -2.26
C LEU A 116 7.56 12.01 -3.03
N GLU A 117 6.45 12.73 -2.84
CA GLU A 117 5.20 12.47 -3.57
C GLU A 117 5.38 12.70 -5.08
N ALA A 118 5.96 13.81 -5.50
CA ALA A 118 6.16 14.12 -6.90
C ALA A 118 7.22 13.21 -7.56
N MET A 119 8.23 12.79 -6.82
CA MET A 119 9.29 11.94 -7.36
C MET A 119 8.92 10.47 -7.44
N TYR A 120 8.10 9.95 -6.52
CA TYR A 120 7.88 8.50 -6.38
C TYR A 120 6.42 8.06 -6.43
N ILE A 121 5.47 8.92 -6.07
CA ILE A 121 4.04 8.60 -6.05
C ILE A 121 3.34 9.12 -7.31
N HIS A 122 3.44 10.42 -7.58
CA HIS A 122 2.80 11.08 -8.72
C HIS A 122 3.80 11.33 -9.86
N THR A 123 4.39 10.24 -10.35
CA THR A 123 5.49 10.33 -11.32
C THR A 123 5.02 10.84 -12.69
N THR A 124 5.64 11.92 -13.16
CA THR A 124 5.42 12.51 -14.50
C THR A 124 6.75 12.76 -15.18
N ALA A 125 6.74 12.81 -16.52
CA ALA A 125 7.94 13.16 -17.28
C ALA A 125 8.39 14.60 -16.95
N GLY A 126 9.71 14.83 -16.86
CA GLY A 126 10.27 16.16 -16.55
C GLY A 126 9.99 16.66 -15.12
N ARG A 127 9.67 15.74 -14.19
CA ARG A 127 9.30 16.11 -12.81
C ARG A 127 10.42 16.83 -12.05
N ALA A 128 11.67 16.42 -12.26
CA ALA A 128 12.79 17.00 -11.54
C ALA A 128 13.05 18.45 -11.96
N GLU A 129 12.90 18.75 -13.23
CA GLU A 129 13.03 20.10 -13.78
C GLU A 129 11.93 21.02 -13.26
N ARG A 130 10.67 20.55 -13.25
CA ARG A 130 9.53 21.31 -12.70
C ARG A 130 9.67 21.54 -11.20
N LEU A 131 10.09 20.55 -10.43
CA LEU A 131 10.36 20.71 -9.02
C LEU A 131 11.48 21.70 -8.73
N ALA A 132 12.52 21.74 -9.59
CA ALA A 132 13.57 22.75 -9.48
C ALA A 132 13.01 24.16 -9.64
N GLU A 133 12.14 24.39 -10.62
CA GLU A 133 11.47 25.67 -10.83
C GLU A 133 10.54 26.03 -9.66
N GLU A 134 9.68 25.11 -9.22
CA GLU A 134 8.72 25.31 -8.11
C GLU A 134 9.42 25.65 -6.79
N LEU A 135 10.54 24.99 -6.51
CA LEU A 135 11.28 25.15 -5.25
C LEU A 135 12.40 26.22 -5.35
N GLY A 136 12.53 26.91 -6.48
CA GLY A 136 13.56 27.92 -6.70
C GLY A 136 14.98 27.36 -6.63
N LEU A 137 15.18 26.11 -7.09
CA LEU A 137 16.47 25.43 -7.09
C LEU A 137 17.21 25.70 -8.39
N ALA A 138 18.55 25.70 -8.32
CA ALA A 138 19.40 26.05 -9.47
C ALA A 138 19.31 25.01 -10.60
N ASP A 139 19.11 23.73 -10.26
CA ASP A 139 19.09 22.62 -11.22
C ASP A 139 18.37 21.38 -10.67
N SER A 140 18.12 20.42 -11.55
CA SER A 140 17.53 19.12 -11.19
C SER A 140 18.43 18.26 -10.27
N ARG A 141 19.75 18.48 -10.29
CA ARG A 141 20.68 17.79 -9.38
C ARG A 141 20.40 18.17 -7.92
N SER A 142 20.09 19.43 -7.68
CA SER A 142 19.70 19.94 -6.36
C SER A 142 18.39 19.29 -5.87
N VAL A 143 17.45 19.01 -6.78
CA VAL A 143 16.21 18.25 -6.47
C VAL A 143 16.55 16.85 -6.01
N TYR A 144 17.40 16.11 -6.74
CA TYR A 144 17.80 14.76 -6.35
C TYR A 144 18.48 14.72 -4.98
N LYS A 145 19.35 15.68 -4.69
CA LYS A 145 20.01 15.78 -3.38
C LYS A 145 19.01 16.02 -2.25
N ARG A 146 18.04 16.94 -2.44
CA ARG A 146 16.99 17.17 -1.45
C ARG A 146 16.07 15.98 -1.28
N THR A 147 15.73 15.31 -2.39
CA THR A 147 14.93 14.08 -2.38
C THR A 147 15.62 12.95 -1.59
N GLU A 148 16.94 12.82 -1.73
CA GLU A 148 17.74 11.84 -0.97
C GLU A 148 17.70 12.13 0.53
N ASN A 149 17.80 13.40 0.92
CA ASN A 149 17.67 13.80 2.32
C ASN A 149 16.24 13.56 2.86
N ALA A 150 15.23 13.88 2.08
CA ALA A 150 13.83 13.59 2.43
C ALA A 150 13.57 12.09 2.58
N LEU A 151 14.13 11.28 1.68
CA LEU A 151 14.04 9.81 1.77
C LEU A 151 14.75 9.27 3.03
N HIS A 152 15.89 9.85 3.40
CA HIS A 152 16.57 9.50 4.64
C HIS A 152 15.68 9.76 5.87
N ARG A 153 15.08 10.96 5.97
CA ARG A 153 14.15 11.30 7.06
C ARG A 153 12.90 10.43 7.06
N PHE A 154 12.34 10.16 5.89
CA PHE A 154 11.23 9.23 5.73
C PHE A 154 11.58 7.82 6.24
N THR A 155 12.79 7.35 5.93
CA THR A 155 13.29 6.05 6.40
C THR A 155 13.37 6.01 7.93
N ILE A 156 13.85 7.08 8.56
CA ILE A 156 13.88 7.23 10.02
C ILE A 156 12.45 7.22 10.58
N ALA A 157 11.53 7.95 9.96
CA ALA A 157 10.13 7.99 10.39
C ALA A 157 9.46 6.63 10.34
N LEU A 158 9.78 5.80 9.33
CA LEU A 158 9.19 4.46 9.18
C LEU A 158 9.78 3.42 10.12
N TYR A 159 11.09 3.46 10.32
CA TYR A 159 11.83 2.34 10.95
C TYR A 159 12.53 2.72 12.25
N GLY A 160 12.51 3.99 12.63
CA GLY A 160 13.28 4.48 13.78
C GLY A 160 14.79 4.26 13.61
N ALA A 161 15.26 4.10 12.38
CA ALA A 161 16.66 3.84 12.08
C ALA A 161 17.46 5.13 12.36
N THR A 162 18.07 5.23 13.51
CA THR A 162 19.06 6.25 13.84
C THR A 162 20.44 5.66 13.62
N GLU A 163 21.32 6.44 12.99
CA GLU A 163 22.76 6.12 13.00
C GLU A 163 23.25 6.20 14.44
N SER A 164 23.59 5.08 15.02
CA SER A 164 24.33 4.98 16.27
C SER A 164 25.81 4.74 16.00
#